data_524d30a392c9564f5077fe68fc97d3d0
#
_entry.id   524d30a392c9564f5077fe68fc97d3d0
#
_cell.length_a   1.000
_cell.length_b   1.000
_cell.length_c   1.000
_cell.angle_alpha   90.00
_cell.angle_beta   90.00
_cell.angle_gamma   90.00
#
_symmetry.space_group_name_H-M   'P 1'
#
loop_
_entity.id
_entity.type
_entity.pdbx_description
1 polymer ?
#
loop_
_entity_poly.entity_id
_entity_poly.type
_entity_poly.pdbx_seq_one_letter_code
_entity_poly.pdbx_strand_id
1 'polypeptide(L)'
;MKFYFKSSLVVCSLFWFVSCKSQNVVLNKDQAKETSVNDSTFVNLKQYSQDFEYDMKYATEDNFLKAKVYDCAECFLRLKTVNALIDANKKFLEKGYKIKIFDCYRPLDIQKKMWKIVSNPKYVADPAKGSIHNRGGAVDITLIDSLGKELDMGTPFDFFGIEASHNYPNVSDNVKQNRILLKTIMTSSGFNSFDSEWWH
;
A
#
# COMPACT_ATOMS: atom_id res chain seq x y z
N MET A 1 -50.19 -51.19 5.57
CA MET A 1 -49.09 -50.58 6.31
C MET A 1 -48.03 -50.18 5.26
N LYS A 2 -48.03 -48.91 4.79
CA LYS A 2 -47.10 -48.41 3.75
C LYS A 2 -46.05 -47.53 4.42
N PHE A 3 -44.79 -47.95 4.37
CA PHE A 3 -43.67 -47.19 4.84
C PHE A 3 -43.22 -46.21 3.75
N TYR A 4 -43.25 -44.90 4.05
CA TYR A 4 -42.65 -43.86 3.21
C TYR A 4 -41.20 -43.63 3.68
N PHE A 5 -40.23 -43.90 2.79
CA PHE A 5 -38.84 -43.54 2.98
C PHE A 5 -38.64 -42.08 2.56
N LYS A 6 -38.32 -41.20 3.52
CA LYS A 6 -37.91 -39.84 3.23
C LYS A 6 -36.41 -39.83 2.91
N SER A 7 -36.07 -39.61 1.65
CA SER A 7 -34.72 -39.36 1.21
C SER A 7 -34.32 -37.92 1.55
N SER A 8 -33.32 -37.77 2.44
CA SER A 8 -32.77 -36.48 2.80
C SER A 8 -31.62 -36.17 1.84
N LEU A 9 -31.83 -35.20 0.95
CA LEU A 9 -30.74 -34.66 0.07
C LEU A 9 -29.82 -33.77 0.93
N VAL A 10 -28.62 -34.26 1.17
CA VAL A 10 -27.53 -33.45 1.75
C VAL A 10 -26.91 -32.65 0.60
N VAL A 11 -27.20 -31.35 0.56
CA VAL A 11 -26.53 -30.42 -0.35
C VAL A 11 -25.17 -30.09 0.25
N CYS A 12 -24.13 -30.71 -0.33
CA CYS A 12 -22.76 -30.42 0.03
C CYS A 12 -22.32 -29.12 -0.70
N SER A 13 -22.38 -27.99 -0.01
CA SER A 13 -21.86 -26.71 -0.51
C SER A 13 -20.34 -26.76 -0.51
N LEU A 14 -19.75 -26.93 -1.68
CA LEU A 14 -18.31 -26.80 -1.91
C LEU A 14 -17.93 -25.32 -1.80
N PHE A 15 -17.42 -24.93 -0.64
CA PHE A 15 -16.71 -23.67 -0.50
C PHE A 15 -15.36 -23.77 -1.21
N TRP A 16 -15.21 -23.08 -2.33
CA TRP A 16 -13.93 -22.87 -2.96
C TRP A 16 -13.14 -21.84 -2.16
N PHE A 17 -12.23 -22.33 -1.32
CA PHE A 17 -11.21 -21.47 -0.74
C PHE A 17 -10.19 -21.15 -1.83
N VAL A 18 -10.22 -19.92 -2.34
CA VAL A 18 -9.12 -19.39 -3.16
C VAL A 18 -7.96 -19.14 -2.20
N SER A 19 -7.08 -20.13 -2.10
CA SER A 19 -5.84 -20.00 -1.34
C SER A 19 -4.87 -19.13 -2.13
N CYS A 20 -4.57 -17.97 -1.60
CA CYS A 20 -3.44 -17.16 -2.09
C CYS A 20 -2.16 -17.95 -1.81
N LYS A 21 -1.64 -18.68 -2.80
CA LYS A 21 -0.40 -19.47 -2.66
C LYS A 21 0.76 -18.50 -2.55
N SER A 22 1.19 -18.22 -1.31
CA SER A 22 2.53 -17.75 -1.05
C SER A 22 3.51 -18.84 -1.54
N GLN A 23 4.35 -18.50 -2.50
CA GLN A 23 5.48 -19.36 -2.85
C GLN A 23 6.51 -19.24 -1.71
N ASN A 24 6.46 -20.18 -0.78
CA ASN A 24 7.50 -20.34 0.21
C ASN A 24 8.77 -20.80 -0.52
N VAL A 25 9.73 -19.91 -0.70
CA VAL A 25 11.09 -20.27 -1.07
C VAL A 25 11.71 -20.92 0.18
N VAL A 26 11.73 -22.23 0.20
CA VAL A 26 12.45 -23.02 1.22
C VAL A 26 13.94 -22.82 0.95
N LEU A 27 14.59 -21.96 1.75
CA LEU A 27 16.04 -21.81 1.74
C LEU A 27 16.66 -23.07 2.39
N ASN A 28 17.26 -23.92 1.55
CA ASN A 28 18.08 -25.03 2.00
C ASN A 28 19.31 -24.49 2.75
N LYS A 29 19.49 -24.92 4.01
CA LYS A 29 20.49 -24.41 4.97
C LYS A 29 21.95 -24.75 4.64
N ASP A 30 22.26 -25.49 3.57
CA ASP A 30 23.57 -26.06 3.32
C ASP A 30 24.39 -25.45 2.18
N GLN A 31 23.93 -24.30 1.61
CA GLN A 31 24.75 -23.50 0.70
C GLN A 31 24.56 -22.01 0.98
N ALA A 32 25.18 -21.54 2.06
CA ALA A 32 25.33 -20.11 2.33
C ALA A 32 26.38 -19.50 1.39
N LYS A 33 26.09 -19.45 0.09
CA LYS A 33 26.62 -18.42 -0.78
C LYS A 33 25.61 -17.27 -0.64
N GLU A 34 25.97 -16.26 0.13
CA GLU A 34 25.21 -15.00 0.24
C GLU A 34 25.04 -14.43 -1.18
N THR A 35 24.00 -14.87 -1.88
CA THR A 35 23.56 -14.19 -3.09
C THR A 35 22.86 -12.92 -2.59
N SER A 36 23.56 -11.79 -2.58
CA SER A 36 22.98 -10.49 -2.31
C SER A 36 21.76 -10.32 -3.22
N VAL A 37 20.57 -10.24 -2.62
CA VAL A 37 19.34 -10.02 -3.38
C VAL A 37 19.49 -8.67 -4.09
N ASN A 38 19.26 -8.65 -5.40
CA ASN A 38 19.42 -7.45 -6.21
C ASN A 38 18.41 -6.37 -5.75
N ASP A 39 18.87 -5.13 -5.63
CA ASP A 39 18.09 -3.95 -5.25
C ASP A 39 16.81 -3.75 -6.08
N SER A 40 16.79 -4.26 -7.32
CA SER A 40 15.64 -4.21 -8.21
C SER A 40 14.63 -5.35 -8.02
N THR A 41 14.93 -6.33 -7.17
CA THR A 41 14.02 -7.46 -6.88
C THR A 41 12.78 -6.96 -6.15
N PHE A 42 11.61 -7.40 -6.58
CA PHE A 42 10.37 -7.18 -5.85
C PHE A 42 10.30 -8.10 -4.64
N VAL A 43 10.06 -7.50 -3.48
CA VAL A 43 9.95 -8.21 -2.20
C VAL A 43 8.72 -7.73 -1.43
N ASN A 44 8.18 -8.58 -0.57
CA ASN A 44 7.08 -8.21 0.32
C ASN A 44 7.65 -7.52 1.55
N LEU A 45 7.21 -6.28 1.83
CA LEU A 45 7.68 -5.47 2.96
C LEU A 45 7.51 -6.18 4.30
N LYS A 46 6.44 -6.96 4.50
CA LYS A 46 6.19 -7.73 5.74
C LYS A 46 7.26 -8.77 6.05
N GLN A 47 8.01 -9.23 5.05
CA GLN A 47 9.12 -10.17 5.25
C GLN A 47 10.39 -9.48 5.77
N TYR A 48 10.48 -8.14 5.67
CA TYR A 48 11.64 -7.35 6.05
C TYR A 48 11.43 -6.54 7.34
N SER A 49 10.19 -6.16 7.63
CA SER A 49 9.84 -5.44 8.88
C SER A 49 8.37 -5.66 9.25
N GLN A 50 8.12 -5.75 10.57
CA GLN A 50 6.77 -5.82 11.15
C GLN A 50 6.31 -4.46 11.72
N ASP A 51 7.13 -3.41 11.59
CA ASP A 51 6.91 -2.11 12.24
C ASP A 51 6.05 -1.15 11.41
N PHE A 52 5.27 -1.67 10.47
CA PHE A 52 4.36 -0.88 9.64
C PHE A 52 2.91 -1.17 9.99
N GLU A 53 2.05 -0.18 9.78
CA GLU A 53 0.59 -0.38 9.74
C GLU A 53 0.13 -0.46 8.27
N TYR A 54 -0.92 -1.23 8.00
CA TYR A 54 -1.40 -1.44 6.64
C TYR A 54 -2.90 -1.15 6.54
N ASP A 55 -3.25 -0.25 5.64
CA ASP A 55 -4.61 0.07 5.24
C ASP A 55 -4.67 0.14 3.71
N MET A 56 -4.40 -1.01 3.08
CA MET A 56 -4.28 -1.12 1.61
C MET A 56 -5.61 -0.77 0.95
N LYS A 57 -5.82 0.52 0.69
CA LYS A 57 -7.11 1.11 0.28
C LYS A 57 -7.74 0.42 -0.93
N TYR A 58 -6.95 0.06 -1.91
CA TYR A 58 -7.42 -0.58 -3.14
C TYR A 58 -7.71 -2.09 -3.01
N ALA A 59 -7.39 -2.68 -1.85
CA ALA A 59 -7.82 -4.04 -1.50
C ALA A 59 -9.22 -4.09 -0.84
N THR A 60 -9.87 -2.95 -0.70
CA THR A 60 -11.23 -2.77 -0.18
C THR A 60 -12.02 -1.84 -1.09
N GLU A 61 -13.29 -1.55 -0.77
CA GLU A 61 -14.09 -0.52 -1.44
C GLU A 61 -13.92 0.87 -0.82
N ASP A 62 -13.15 0.98 0.27
CA ASP A 62 -12.84 2.25 0.94
C ASP A 62 -11.74 3.02 0.21
N ASN A 63 -12.04 3.43 -1.01
CA ASN A 63 -11.19 4.24 -1.88
C ASN A 63 -12.05 5.09 -2.82
N PHE A 64 -11.44 6.00 -3.58
CA PHE A 64 -12.18 6.90 -4.47
C PHE A 64 -12.89 6.20 -5.65
N LEU A 65 -12.46 4.98 -6.02
CA LEU A 65 -13.10 4.19 -7.08
C LEU A 65 -14.40 3.54 -6.59
N LYS A 66 -14.62 3.45 -5.26
CA LYS A 66 -15.68 2.67 -4.62
C LYS A 66 -15.72 1.21 -5.10
N ALA A 67 -14.53 0.66 -5.36
CA ALA A 67 -14.35 -0.69 -5.88
C ALA A 67 -13.06 -1.32 -5.38
N LYS A 68 -13.13 -2.58 -5.00
CA LYS A 68 -11.96 -3.40 -4.75
C LYS A 68 -11.29 -3.75 -6.07
N VAL A 69 -10.00 -3.38 -6.23
CA VAL A 69 -9.22 -3.68 -7.44
C VAL A 69 -8.04 -4.61 -7.20
N TYR A 70 -7.50 -4.67 -5.97
CA TYR A 70 -6.50 -5.66 -5.56
C TYR A 70 -7.16 -6.93 -5.02
N ASP A 71 -6.60 -8.08 -5.38
CA ASP A 71 -7.04 -9.37 -4.85
C ASP A 71 -6.50 -9.62 -3.42
N CYS A 72 -5.29 -9.11 -3.14
CA CYS A 72 -4.59 -9.25 -1.85
C CYS A 72 -4.14 -7.89 -1.29
N ALA A 73 -4.21 -7.73 0.04
CA ALA A 73 -3.73 -6.54 0.77
C ALA A 73 -2.24 -6.69 1.13
N GLU A 74 -1.37 -6.83 0.11
CA GLU A 74 0.06 -7.04 0.27
C GLU A 74 0.86 -5.89 -0.31
N CYS A 75 1.91 -5.47 0.40
CA CYS A 75 2.81 -4.41 -0.03
C CYS A 75 4.10 -5.00 -0.61
N PHE A 76 4.17 -5.07 -1.94
CA PHE A 76 5.38 -5.39 -2.67
C PHE A 76 6.08 -4.10 -3.12
N LEU A 77 7.41 -4.07 -3.02
CA LEU A 77 8.25 -2.96 -3.48
C LEU A 77 9.58 -3.53 -3.98
N ARG A 78 10.37 -2.73 -4.70
CA ARG A 78 11.76 -3.10 -4.96
C ARG A 78 12.54 -3.09 -3.65
N LEU A 79 13.50 -4.00 -3.49
CA LEU A 79 14.31 -4.13 -2.28
C LEU A 79 14.94 -2.80 -1.86
N LYS A 80 15.48 -2.04 -2.82
CA LYS A 80 16.02 -0.69 -2.55
C LYS A 80 14.95 0.22 -1.91
N THR A 81 13.72 0.20 -2.40
CA THR A 81 12.60 1.00 -1.87
C THR A 81 12.21 0.51 -0.47
N VAL A 82 12.19 -0.82 -0.25
CA VAL A 82 11.94 -1.42 1.08
C VAL A 82 12.96 -0.94 2.09
N ASN A 83 14.26 -1.00 1.75
CA ASN A 83 15.33 -0.57 2.66
C ASN A 83 15.21 0.92 3.01
N ALA A 84 14.95 1.78 2.02
CA ALA A 84 14.74 3.21 2.24
C ALA A 84 13.51 3.49 3.11
N LEU A 85 12.41 2.72 2.92
CA LEU A 85 11.19 2.88 3.69
C LEU A 85 11.36 2.43 5.14
N ILE A 86 12.11 1.35 5.39
CA ILE A 86 12.47 0.91 6.74
C ILE A 86 13.31 1.97 7.46
N ASP A 87 14.28 2.58 6.77
CA ASP A 87 15.09 3.64 7.36
C ASP A 87 14.27 4.90 7.67
N ALA A 88 13.31 5.26 6.80
CA ALA A 88 12.35 6.33 7.09
C ALA A 88 11.51 5.99 8.32
N ASN A 89 10.95 4.78 8.40
CA ASN A 89 10.10 4.38 9.52
C ASN A 89 10.86 4.37 10.85
N LYS A 90 12.13 3.95 10.89
CA LYS A 90 12.96 4.07 12.09
C LYS A 90 13.05 5.50 12.59
N LYS A 91 13.28 6.49 11.71
CA LYS A 91 13.32 7.91 12.06
C LYS A 91 11.96 8.44 12.56
N PHE A 92 10.84 7.92 12.05
CA PHE A 92 9.51 8.24 12.57
C PHE A 92 9.27 7.61 13.95
N LEU A 93 9.67 6.35 14.16
CA LEU A 93 9.56 5.67 15.45
C LEU A 93 10.33 6.40 16.56
N GLU A 94 11.52 6.94 16.28
CA GLU A 94 12.29 7.78 17.20
C GLU A 94 11.52 9.05 17.64
N LYS A 95 10.54 9.48 16.84
CA LYS A 95 9.66 10.63 17.14
C LYS A 95 8.29 10.23 17.69
N GLY A 96 8.06 8.95 17.94
CA GLY A 96 6.79 8.42 18.45
C GLY A 96 5.71 8.21 17.38
N TYR A 97 6.09 8.18 16.11
CA TYR A 97 5.18 7.94 14.98
C TYR A 97 5.55 6.65 14.25
N LYS A 98 4.59 6.09 13.51
CA LYS A 98 4.76 4.91 12.66
C LYS A 98 4.13 5.16 11.29
N ILE A 99 4.74 4.64 10.22
CA ILE A 99 4.16 4.70 8.88
C ILE A 99 2.96 3.76 8.79
N LYS A 100 1.84 4.28 8.27
CA LYS A 100 0.68 3.54 7.80
C LYS A 100 0.63 3.60 6.27
N ILE A 101 0.50 2.45 5.62
CA ILE A 101 0.62 2.29 4.17
C ILE A 101 -0.76 2.17 3.54
N PHE A 102 -1.02 2.98 2.51
CA PHE A 102 -2.25 2.98 1.71
C PHE A 102 -2.08 2.27 0.36
N ASP A 103 -0.93 2.46 -0.32
CA ASP A 103 -0.61 1.78 -1.58
C ASP A 103 0.91 1.57 -1.75
N CYS A 104 1.26 0.54 -2.52
CA CYS A 104 2.63 0.14 -2.83
C CYS A 104 2.79 -0.13 -4.34
N TYR A 105 3.39 -1.27 -4.70
CA TYR A 105 3.43 -1.71 -6.10
C TYR A 105 2.01 -1.95 -6.63
N ARG A 106 1.71 -1.32 -7.73
CA ARG A 106 0.45 -1.47 -8.46
C ARG A 106 0.74 -2.15 -9.80
N PRO A 107 0.33 -3.42 -10.00
CA PRO A 107 0.44 -4.08 -11.29
C PRO A 107 -0.22 -3.27 -12.41
N LEU A 108 0.35 -3.32 -13.62
CA LEU A 108 -0.18 -2.56 -14.75
C LEU A 108 -1.64 -2.96 -15.09
N ASP A 109 -2.02 -4.20 -14.86
CA ASP A 109 -3.38 -4.66 -15.09
C ASP A 109 -4.37 -4.06 -14.08
N ILE A 110 -3.92 -3.82 -12.85
CA ILE A 110 -4.69 -3.07 -11.85
C ILE A 110 -4.82 -1.60 -12.28
N GLN A 111 -3.74 -0.99 -12.76
CA GLN A 111 -3.79 0.38 -13.31
C GLN A 111 -4.82 0.48 -14.45
N LYS A 112 -4.89 -0.53 -15.32
CA LYS A 112 -5.91 -0.61 -16.39
C LYS A 112 -7.32 -0.80 -15.82
N LYS A 113 -7.51 -1.59 -14.75
CA LYS A 113 -8.81 -1.73 -14.06
C LYS A 113 -9.27 -0.38 -13.50
N MET A 114 -8.38 0.34 -12.80
CA MET A 114 -8.66 1.67 -12.26
C MET A 114 -9.05 2.65 -13.38
N TRP A 115 -8.29 2.66 -14.48
CA TRP A 115 -8.57 3.51 -15.64
C TRP A 115 -9.92 3.22 -16.30
N LYS A 116 -10.39 1.97 -16.32
CA LYS A 116 -11.73 1.63 -16.81
C LYS A 116 -12.84 2.22 -15.96
N ILE A 117 -12.60 2.39 -14.66
CA ILE A 117 -13.57 2.97 -13.72
C ILE A 117 -13.52 4.50 -13.81
N VAL A 118 -12.32 5.09 -13.81
CA VAL A 118 -12.09 6.53 -13.85
C VAL A 118 -11.04 6.86 -14.91
N SER A 119 -11.48 7.13 -16.14
CA SER A 119 -10.61 7.46 -17.28
C SER A 119 -10.21 8.95 -17.25
N ASN A 120 -9.59 9.40 -16.14
CA ASN A 120 -9.17 10.78 -15.98
C ASN A 120 -7.71 10.83 -15.49
N PRO A 121 -6.78 11.38 -16.31
CA PRO A 121 -5.35 11.40 -15.97
C PRO A 121 -4.99 12.29 -14.77
N LYS A 122 -5.95 13.08 -14.28
CA LYS A 122 -5.78 13.82 -13.02
C LYS A 122 -5.96 12.95 -11.78
N TYR A 123 -6.64 11.79 -11.90
CA TYR A 123 -6.98 10.90 -10.79
C TYR A 123 -6.31 9.54 -10.92
N VAL A 124 -6.18 9.03 -12.13
CA VAL A 124 -5.55 7.74 -12.43
C VAL A 124 -4.53 7.97 -13.53
N ALA A 125 -3.28 7.62 -13.31
CA ALA A 125 -2.27 7.72 -14.35
C ALA A 125 -2.64 6.88 -15.58
N ASP A 126 -2.47 7.45 -16.77
CA ASP A 126 -2.74 6.79 -18.05
C ASP A 126 -1.92 5.49 -18.14
N PRO A 127 -2.55 4.31 -18.25
CA PRO A 127 -1.83 3.03 -18.29
C PRO A 127 -0.91 2.88 -19.51
N ALA A 128 -1.10 3.67 -20.57
CA ALA A 128 -0.16 3.71 -21.70
C ALA A 128 1.19 4.35 -21.34
N LYS A 129 1.20 5.25 -20.35
CA LYS A 129 2.41 5.91 -19.82
C LYS A 129 2.94 5.19 -18.58
N GLY A 130 2.08 4.49 -17.85
CA GLY A 130 2.36 3.85 -16.59
C GLY A 130 2.48 4.84 -15.43
N SER A 131 2.70 4.28 -14.23
CA SER A 131 2.88 5.00 -12.96
C SER A 131 4.18 4.58 -12.30
N ILE A 132 4.68 5.37 -11.36
CA ILE A 132 5.84 5.01 -10.51
C ILE A 132 5.48 3.80 -9.65
N HIS A 133 4.22 3.68 -9.20
CA HIS A 133 3.70 2.49 -8.51
C HIS A 133 3.86 1.20 -9.33
N ASN A 134 3.70 1.25 -10.67
CA ASN A 134 3.91 0.08 -11.53
C ASN A 134 5.38 -0.39 -11.55
N ARG A 135 6.31 0.43 -11.07
CA ARG A 135 7.74 0.14 -11.04
C ARG A 135 8.23 -0.31 -9.67
N GLY A 136 7.35 -0.32 -8.65
CA GLY A 136 7.69 -0.68 -7.26
C GLY A 136 8.61 0.34 -6.57
N GLY A 137 8.57 1.59 -7.01
CA GLY A 137 9.38 2.69 -6.49
C GLY A 137 8.57 3.79 -5.80
N ALA A 138 7.26 3.64 -5.66
CA ALA A 138 6.38 4.59 -4.98
C ALA A 138 5.59 3.92 -3.87
N VAL A 139 5.23 4.72 -2.87
CA VAL A 139 4.34 4.36 -1.76
C VAL A 139 3.42 5.52 -1.47
N ASP A 140 2.16 5.21 -1.12
CA ASP A 140 1.22 6.15 -0.55
C ASP A 140 1.07 5.85 0.93
N ILE A 141 1.31 6.85 1.77
CA ILE A 141 1.45 6.67 3.22
C ILE A 141 0.84 7.81 4.02
N THR A 142 0.58 7.52 5.30
CA THR A 142 0.40 8.52 6.35
C THR A 142 1.20 8.14 7.59
N LEU A 143 1.11 8.95 8.64
CA LEU A 143 1.69 8.68 9.94
C LEU A 143 0.59 8.42 10.95
N ILE A 144 0.84 7.49 11.88
CA ILE A 144 0.03 7.26 13.07
C ILE A 144 0.85 7.50 14.32
N ASP A 145 0.18 7.94 15.38
CA ASP A 145 0.77 8.08 16.71
C ASP A 145 0.84 6.73 17.46
N SER A 146 1.33 6.74 18.68
CA SER A 146 1.45 5.55 19.54
C SER A 146 0.11 4.91 19.92
N LEU A 147 -1.01 5.62 19.72
CA LEU A 147 -2.36 5.12 19.93
C LEU A 147 -2.99 4.58 18.65
N GLY A 148 -2.27 4.61 17.51
CA GLY A 148 -2.75 4.19 16.21
C GLY A 148 -3.63 5.22 15.49
N LYS A 149 -3.71 6.45 16.01
CA LYS A 149 -4.48 7.53 15.39
C LYS A 149 -3.65 8.20 14.29
N GLU A 150 -4.25 8.40 13.11
CA GLU A 150 -3.62 9.13 12.01
C GLU A 150 -3.37 10.60 12.39
N LEU A 151 -2.22 11.11 11.96
CA LEU A 151 -1.93 12.54 12.02
C LEU A 151 -2.83 13.27 11.03
N ASP A 152 -3.34 14.43 11.46
CA ASP A 152 -4.12 15.29 10.58
C ASP A 152 -3.24 15.86 9.46
N MET A 153 -3.51 15.46 8.23
CA MET A 153 -2.83 15.94 7.03
C MET A 153 -3.66 16.97 6.26
N GLY A 154 -4.82 17.41 6.81
CA GLY A 154 -5.69 18.45 6.26
C GLY A 154 -6.64 17.99 5.17
N THR A 155 -6.34 16.89 4.49
CA THR A 155 -7.23 16.21 3.54
C THR A 155 -7.11 14.70 3.71
N PRO A 156 -8.14 13.92 3.38
CA PRO A 156 -8.00 12.48 3.31
C PRO A 156 -7.04 12.06 2.18
N PHE A 157 -6.64 10.79 2.21
CA PHE A 157 -5.98 10.11 1.09
C PHE A 157 -6.85 10.19 -0.17
N ASP A 158 -6.24 10.30 -1.34
CA ASP A 158 -6.94 10.44 -2.64
C ASP A 158 -7.87 11.65 -2.74
N PHE A 159 -7.62 12.71 -1.99
CA PHE A 159 -8.31 13.98 -2.19
C PHE A 159 -7.68 14.75 -3.36
N PHE A 160 -8.42 14.87 -4.47
CA PHE A 160 -7.91 15.43 -5.72
C PHE A 160 -8.07 16.96 -5.86
N GLY A 161 -8.17 17.67 -4.75
CA GLY A 161 -8.16 19.13 -4.72
C GLY A 161 -6.77 19.71 -4.49
N ILE A 162 -6.59 20.99 -4.78
CA ILE A 162 -5.34 21.72 -4.54
C ILE A 162 -4.92 21.70 -3.07
N GLU A 163 -5.87 21.48 -2.16
CA GLU A 163 -5.67 21.38 -0.72
C GLU A 163 -4.78 20.20 -0.31
N ALA A 164 -4.69 19.17 -1.17
CA ALA A 164 -3.78 18.03 -0.97
C ALA A 164 -2.32 18.37 -1.25
N SER A 165 -2.05 19.46 -1.94
CA SER A 165 -0.69 19.89 -2.26
C SER A 165 0.13 20.17 -1.00
N HIS A 166 1.40 19.74 -0.98
CA HIS A 166 2.35 20.05 0.08
C HIS A 166 2.46 21.55 0.38
N ASN A 167 2.35 22.39 -0.64
CA ASN A 167 2.53 23.83 -0.55
C ASN A 167 1.22 24.61 -0.40
N TYR A 168 0.08 23.92 -0.16
CA TYR A 168 -1.19 24.61 0.03
C TYR A 168 -1.13 25.50 1.30
N PRO A 169 -1.36 26.83 1.17
CA PRO A 169 -1.05 27.75 2.27
C PRO A 169 -2.13 27.79 3.35
N ASN A 170 -3.38 27.46 3.02
CA ASN A 170 -4.53 27.65 3.91
C ASN A 170 -4.82 26.36 4.72
N VAL A 171 -3.84 25.85 5.43
CA VAL A 171 -3.96 24.75 6.38
C VAL A 171 -3.57 25.23 7.78
N SER A 172 -4.03 24.51 8.81
CA SER A 172 -3.62 24.79 10.18
C SER A 172 -2.11 24.58 10.37
N ASP A 173 -1.53 25.24 11.37
CA ASP A 173 -0.11 25.04 11.69
C ASP A 173 0.21 23.58 12.01
N ASN A 174 -0.70 22.87 12.67
CA ASN A 174 -0.54 21.44 12.94
C ASN A 174 -0.45 20.61 11.66
N VAL A 175 -1.35 20.81 10.72
CA VAL A 175 -1.32 20.14 9.40
C VAL A 175 -0.03 20.45 8.66
N LYS A 176 0.38 21.72 8.66
CA LYS A 176 1.64 22.15 8.04
C LYS A 176 2.84 21.43 8.63
N GLN A 177 2.93 21.36 9.97
CA GLN A 177 4.01 20.67 10.68
C GLN A 177 4.01 19.16 10.37
N ASN A 178 2.85 18.51 10.34
CA ASN A 178 2.72 17.09 10.02
C ASN A 178 3.20 16.79 8.59
N ARG A 179 2.79 17.59 7.60
CA ARG A 179 3.25 17.45 6.21
C ARG A 179 4.76 17.71 6.06
N ILE A 180 5.29 18.72 6.76
CA ILE A 180 6.74 19.00 6.77
C ILE A 180 7.51 17.82 7.39
N LEU A 181 7.04 17.27 8.51
CA LEU A 181 7.64 16.11 9.15
C LEU A 181 7.69 14.92 8.19
N LEU A 182 6.55 14.58 7.58
CA LEU A 182 6.43 13.49 6.61
C LEU A 182 7.41 13.68 5.45
N LYS A 183 7.32 14.82 4.76
CA LYS A 183 8.17 15.15 3.61
C LYS A 183 9.66 15.13 3.96
N THR A 184 10.05 15.76 5.08
CA THR A 184 11.47 15.88 5.47
C THR A 184 12.10 14.52 5.72
N ILE A 185 11.43 13.65 6.49
CA ILE A 185 11.98 12.33 6.80
C ILE A 185 12.02 11.45 5.55
N MET A 186 10.94 11.41 4.76
CA MET A 186 10.91 10.62 3.53
C MET A 186 12.01 11.08 2.56
N THR A 187 12.15 12.38 2.34
CA THR A 187 13.18 12.92 1.45
C THR A 187 14.59 12.61 1.96
N SER A 188 14.84 12.74 3.28
CA SER A 188 16.14 12.40 3.87
C SER A 188 16.46 10.89 3.82
N SER A 189 15.48 10.07 3.49
CA SER A 189 15.61 8.61 3.33
C SER A 189 15.62 8.18 1.85
N GLY A 190 15.72 9.14 0.91
CA GLY A 190 15.92 8.88 -0.51
C GLY A 190 14.67 8.87 -1.37
N PHE A 191 13.50 9.25 -0.83
CA PHE A 191 12.28 9.45 -1.59
C PHE A 191 12.20 10.88 -2.16
N ASN A 192 11.42 11.03 -3.22
CA ASN A 192 11.04 12.34 -3.75
C ASN A 192 9.54 12.54 -3.51
N SER A 193 9.16 13.71 -3.00
CA SER A 193 7.75 14.04 -2.81
C SER A 193 7.07 14.35 -4.15
N PHE A 194 5.79 14.04 -4.24
CA PHE A 194 4.93 14.49 -5.31
C PHE A 194 4.18 15.75 -4.86
N ASP A 195 4.39 16.88 -5.52
CA ASP A 195 3.98 18.18 -4.96
C ASP A 195 2.46 18.33 -4.79
N SER A 196 1.65 17.69 -5.63
CA SER A 196 0.19 17.77 -5.58
C SER A 196 -0.46 16.84 -4.55
N GLU A 197 0.29 15.89 -3.97
CA GLU A 197 -0.23 14.80 -3.15
C GLU A 197 0.66 14.59 -1.93
N TRP A 198 0.18 14.99 -0.73
CA TRP A 198 0.98 14.91 0.48
C TRP A 198 1.35 13.48 0.89
N TRP A 199 0.55 12.49 0.47
CA TRP A 199 0.74 11.06 0.80
C TRP A 199 1.75 10.34 -0.09
N HIS A 200 2.04 10.87 -1.32
CA HIS A 200 2.82 10.20 -2.38
C HIS A 200 4.32 10.52 -2.32
#